data_f767eb1d1a943d026f613b963ca60cbc
#
_entry.id   f767eb1d1a943d026f613b963ca60cbc
#
_cell.length_a   1.000
_cell.length_b   1.000
_cell.length_c   1.000
_cell.angle_alpha   90.00
_cell.angle_beta   90.00
_cell.angle_gamma   90.00
#
_symmetry.space_group_name_H-M   'P 1'
#
loop_
_entity.id
_entity.type
_entity.pdbx_description
1 polymer ?
#
loop_
_entity_poly.entity_id
_entity_poly.type
_entity_poly.pdbx_seq_one_letter_code
_entity_poly.pdbx_strand_id
1 'polypeptide(L)'
;MARRGWIAASIVIATLFTLAATGSALRKPVTQGFDEVAHLSYAATLQASPWPFWPGFARMHLIDPATFEFTAEQNYLNHPPFYYAVVAAIAPAIAGHPSALMPARLINVAMALAGVIALLVLGRRMRLAPLEFYAFAVMIATVPVLSPLAGAVNNDNLCIATGAIGMLGLYDYARTRATVPLLLACAGMIVASAAKLTGLLLVGTTFALTMAMIACDHPAHRRHLVIALAGLMIAAAPYLVFLAQYGSPAPDTAAQAEMVRSSARAAGWADQPRLTLPAYIAFFLKTMLLEWMPTLRPRGALHYVLLICPAIVMLTSLAGTALSLRAVVRRESTPADLVIAAGALATALTLAAHIMFSYQRHVQTGWLMDAYPRYYLPLLALLPMAALRFASAIRTDRARPALLALLIASPMIFQAFGEPPG
;
A
#
# COMPACT_ATOMS: atom_id res chain seq x y z
N MET A 1 3.03 -18.53 -23.01
CA MET A 1 3.44 -19.44 -21.93
C MET A 1 2.38 -20.52 -21.77
N ALA A 2 2.76 -21.80 -21.80
CA ALA A 2 1.79 -22.86 -21.52
C ALA A 2 1.21 -22.66 -20.10
N ARG A 3 -0.06 -23.06 -19.88
CA ARG A 3 -0.76 -22.91 -18.59
C ARG A 3 0.06 -23.44 -17.40
N ARG A 4 0.77 -24.56 -17.59
CA ARG A 4 1.62 -25.18 -16.56
C ARG A 4 2.80 -24.29 -16.14
N GLY A 5 3.47 -23.61 -17.08
CA GLY A 5 4.61 -22.77 -16.77
C GLY A 5 4.23 -21.50 -15.99
N TRP A 6 3.04 -20.92 -16.27
CA TRP A 6 2.53 -19.80 -15.50
C TRP A 6 2.24 -20.22 -14.04
N ILE A 7 1.58 -21.35 -13.83
CA ILE A 7 1.25 -21.86 -12.49
C ILE A 7 2.54 -22.10 -11.69
N ALA A 8 3.53 -22.80 -12.28
CA ALA A 8 4.80 -23.09 -11.62
C ALA A 8 5.52 -21.79 -11.18
N ALA A 9 5.62 -20.80 -12.08
CA ALA A 9 6.22 -19.50 -11.75
C ALA A 9 5.48 -18.79 -10.62
N SER A 10 4.14 -18.79 -10.64
CA SER A 10 3.34 -18.17 -9.57
C SER A 10 3.54 -18.86 -8.23
N ILE A 11 3.61 -20.19 -8.21
CA ILE A 11 3.88 -20.96 -6.98
C ILE A 11 5.25 -20.61 -6.42
N VAL A 12 6.30 -20.58 -7.26
CA VAL A 12 7.66 -20.25 -6.83
C VAL A 12 7.72 -18.85 -6.22
N ILE A 13 7.16 -17.84 -6.90
CA ILE A 13 7.14 -16.45 -6.40
C ILE A 13 6.37 -16.34 -5.09
N ALA A 14 5.17 -16.94 -5.00
CA ALA A 14 4.36 -16.93 -3.79
C ALA A 14 5.08 -17.62 -2.62
N THR A 15 5.75 -18.76 -2.88
CA THR A 15 6.54 -19.47 -1.86
C THR A 15 7.72 -18.65 -1.36
N LEU A 16 8.51 -18.05 -2.27
CA LEU A 16 9.65 -17.21 -1.90
C LEU A 16 9.19 -15.98 -1.09
N PHE A 17 8.10 -15.33 -1.51
CA PHE A 17 7.51 -14.23 -0.76
C PHE A 17 7.08 -14.67 0.65
N THR A 18 6.37 -15.80 0.76
CA THR A 18 5.91 -16.34 2.05
C THR A 18 7.08 -16.65 2.98
N LEU A 19 8.15 -17.27 2.46
CA LEU A 19 9.36 -17.56 3.23
C LEU A 19 10.04 -16.27 3.72
N ALA A 20 10.15 -15.25 2.86
CA ALA A 20 10.74 -13.97 3.23
C ALA A 20 9.89 -13.25 4.30
N ALA A 21 8.56 -13.19 4.14
CA ALA A 21 7.64 -12.57 5.08
C ALA A 21 7.61 -13.30 6.43
N THR A 22 7.55 -14.64 6.42
CA THR A 22 7.61 -15.45 7.64
C THR A 22 8.97 -15.33 8.32
N GLY A 23 10.07 -15.32 7.57
CA GLY A 23 11.41 -15.08 8.10
C GLY A 23 11.53 -13.69 8.76
N SER A 24 10.87 -12.68 8.22
CA SER A 24 10.76 -11.35 8.85
C SER A 24 9.94 -11.41 10.14
N ALA A 25 8.78 -12.09 10.10
CA ALA A 25 7.91 -12.26 11.26
C ALA A 25 8.63 -12.95 12.46
N LEU A 26 9.51 -13.91 12.18
CA LEU A 26 10.25 -14.63 13.20
C LEU A 26 11.39 -13.82 13.83
N ARG A 27 12.04 -12.94 13.06
CA ARG A 27 13.26 -12.24 13.53
C ARG A 27 13.00 -10.86 14.11
N LYS A 28 11.90 -10.21 13.73
CA LYS A 28 11.64 -8.82 14.06
C LYS A 28 11.12 -8.69 15.51
N PRO A 29 11.76 -7.88 16.38
CA PRO A 29 11.17 -7.48 17.64
C PRO A 29 9.85 -6.73 17.44
N VAL A 30 8.88 -6.91 18.34
CA VAL A 30 7.55 -6.27 18.25
C VAL A 30 7.62 -4.74 18.32
N THR A 31 8.67 -4.21 18.96
CA THR A 31 8.91 -2.77 19.12
C THR A 31 9.57 -2.13 17.89
N GLN A 32 9.97 -2.89 16.89
CA GLN A 32 10.67 -2.38 15.71
C GLN A 32 9.73 -2.11 14.55
N GLY A 33 9.34 -0.84 14.38
CA GLY A 33 8.69 -0.31 13.20
C GLY A 33 7.25 -0.77 12.97
N PHE A 34 6.58 -0.09 12.06
CA PHE A 34 5.21 -0.34 11.60
C PHE A 34 4.12 -0.20 12.67
N ASP A 35 4.42 0.44 13.82
CA ASP A 35 3.45 0.69 14.89
C ASP A 35 2.80 -0.62 15.44
N GLU A 36 3.53 -1.75 15.38
CA GLU A 36 2.98 -3.08 15.60
C GLU A 36 2.34 -3.24 16.99
N VAL A 37 2.95 -2.67 18.05
CA VAL A 37 2.39 -2.66 19.40
C VAL A 37 1.03 -1.98 19.43
N ALA A 38 0.90 -0.83 18.77
CA ALA A 38 -0.36 -0.09 18.73
C ALA A 38 -1.44 -0.85 17.93
N HIS A 39 -1.06 -1.52 16.83
CA HIS A 39 -1.97 -2.36 16.07
C HIS A 39 -2.46 -3.59 16.86
N LEU A 40 -1.56 -4.26 17.59
CA LEU A 40 -1.92 -5.37 18.50
C LEU A 40 -2.83 -4.89 19.63
N SER A 41 -2.52 -3.74 20.23
CA SER A 41 -3.32 -3.12 21.29
C SER A 41 -4.76 -2.84 20.84
N TYR A 42 -4.92 -2.36 19.60
CA TYR A 42 -6.25 -2.12 19.04
C TYR A 42 -7.03 -3.44 18.90
N ALA A 43 -6.41 -4.48 18.34
CA ALA A 43 -7.06 -5.79 18.20
C ALA A 43 -7.40 -6.39 19.59
N ALA A 44 -6.49 -6.29 20.57
CA ALA A 44 -6.73 -6.71 21.95
C ALA A 44 -7.91 -5.96 22.59
N THR A 45 -8.01 -4.64 22.37
CA THR A 45 -9.14 -3.85 22.83
C THR A 45 -10.47 -4.36 22.27
N LEU A 46 -10.51 -4.71 20.98
CA LEU A 46 -11.73 -5.27 20.38
C LEU A 46 -12.06 -6.68 20.88
N GLN A 47 -11.07 -7.49 21.23
CA GLN A 47 -11.30 -8.80 21.89
C GLN A 47 -11.90 -8.64 23.28
N ALA A 48 -11.47 -7.63 24.02
CA ALA A 48 -11.97 -7.35 25.38
C ALA A 48 -13.35 -6.63 25.38
N SER A 49 -13.75 -6.05 24.25
CA SER A 49 -15.00 -5.29 24.13
C SER A 49 -16.15 -6.21 23.64
N PRO A 50 -17.39 -6.03 24.13
CA PRO A 50 -18.52 -6.78 23.60
C PRO A 50 -18.81 -6.38 22.15
N TRP A 51 -18.63 -7.31 21.21
CA TRP A 51 -19.02 -7.12 19.82
C TRP A 51 -20.53 -6.84 19.70
N PRO A 52 -20.98 -5.88 18.85
CA PRO A 52 -20.25 -5.18 17.77
C PRO A 52 -19.76 -3.78 18.15
N PHE A 53 -19.61 -3.45 19.40
CA PHE A 53 -19.29 -2.09 19.83
C PHE A 53 -17.81 -1.73 19.62
N TRP A 54 -17.56 -0.76 18.74
CA TRP A 54 -16.29 -0.04 18.72
C TRP A 54 -16.24 0.92 19.91
N PRO A 55 -15.22 0.79 20.81
CA PRO A 55 -15.22 1.57 22.06
C PRO A 55 -14.90 3.07 21.88
N GLY A 56 -14.49 3.49 20.67
CA GLY A 56 -13.98 4.83 20.40
C GLY A 56 -12.49 4.98 20.75
N PHE A 57 -11.82 5.92 20.10
CA PHE A 57 -10.37 6.09 20.24
C PHE A 57 -9.92 6.42 21.67
N ALA A 58 -10.68 7.19 22.42
CA ALA A 58 -10.35 7.60 23.79
C ALA A 58 -10.29 6.44 24.81
N ARG A 59 -10.85 5.27 24.47
CA ARG A 59 -10.91 4.11 25.36
C ARG A 59 -9.91 3.04 25.03
N MET A 60 -9.07 3.27 24.03
CA MET A 60 -8.05 2.31 23.61
C MET A 60 -6.74 2.61 24.32
N HIS A 61 -6.13 1.57 24.92
CA HIS A 61 -4.86 1.65 25.59
C HIS A 61 -3.82 0.80 24.88
N LEU A 62 -2.53 1.17 25.01
CA LEU A 62 -1.43 0.35 24.54
C LEU A 62 -1.25 -0.86 25.43
N ILE A 63 -0.77 -1.97 24.86
CA ILE A 63 -0.26 -3.10 25.64
C ILE A 63 1.24 -2.91 25.86
N ASP A 64 1.75 -3.42 26.97
CA ASP A 64 3.18 -3.55 27.22
C ASP A 64 3.78 -4.58 26.25
N PRO A 65 4.88 -4.27 25.53
CA PRO A 65 5.43 -5.15 24.51
C PRO A 65 6.05 -6.45 25.06
N ALA A 66 6.32 -6.56 26.36
CA ALA A 66 6.88 -7.75 26.97
C ALA A 66 5.80 -8.65 27.58
N THR A 67 4.83 -8.07 28.29
CA THR A 67 3.78 -8.83 29.00
C THR A 67 2.47 -8.93 28.23
N PHE A 68 2.23 -8.02 27.25
CA PHE A 68 1.00 -7.84 26.53
C PHE A 68 -0.20 -7.42 27.40
N GLU A 69 0.04 -7.02 28.63
CA GLU A 69 -0.98 -6.43 29.49
C GLU A 69 -1.26 -4.97 29.07
N PHE A 70 -2.51 -4.51 29.26
CA PHE A 70 -2.85 -3.12 28.97
C PHE A 70 -2.12 -2.18 29.95
N THR A 71 -1.59 -1.10 29.41
CA THR A 71 -0.95 0.00 30.16
C THR A 71 -1.93 1.16 30.38
N ALA A 72 -1.49 2.18 31.12
CA ALA A 72 -2.22 3.43 31.25
C ALA A 72 -2.11 4.34 30.01
N GLU A 73 -1.19 4.05 29.09
CA GLU A 73 -0.95 4.86 27.90
C GLU A 73 -2.06 4.64 26.87
N GLN A 74 -2.61 5.75 26.34
CA GLN A 74 -3.62 5.68 25.29
C GLN A 74 -3.01 5.27 23.95
N ASN A 75 -3.74 4.46 23.20
CA ASN A 75 -3.40 4.11 21.83
C ASN A 75 -3.60 5.33 20.90
N TYR A 76 -2.59 5.60 20.08
CA TYR A 76 -2.56 6.74 19.17
C TYR A 76 -3.15 6.45 17.78
N LEU A 77 -3.56 5.21 17.47
CA LEU A 77 -4.13 4.88 16.15
C LEU A 77 -5.54 5.44 15.99
N ASN A 78 -5.83 5.95 14.79
CA ASN A 78 -7.09 6.59 14.42
C ASN A 78 -7.74 5.96 13.16
N HIS A 79 -7.50 4.67 12.94
CA HIS A 79 -7.99 3.94 11.78
C HIS A 79 -9.39 3.34 11.99
N PRO A 80 -10.16 3.06 10.90
CA PRO A 80 -11.39 2.29 11.00
C PRO A 80 -11.16 0.91 11.63
N PRO A 81 -12.16 0.35 12.35
CA PRO A 81 -11.98 -0.86 13.16
C PRO A 81 -11.93 -2.16 12.36
N PHE A 82 -12.25 -2.16 11.07
CA PHE A 82 -12.50 -3.40 10.32
C PHE A 82 -11.30 -4.37 10.31
N TYR A 83 -10.10 -3.88 10.00
CA TYR A 83 -8.89 -4.71 10.02
C TYR A 83 -8.65 -5.34 11.40
N TYR A 84 -8.79 -4.54 12.45
CA TYR A 84 -8.58 -4.97 13.83
C TYR A 84 -9.64 -5.98 14.27
N ALA A 85 -10.89 -5.83 13.82
CA ALA A 85 -11.95 -6.81 14.06
C ALA A 85 -11.64 -8.15 13.40
N VAL A 86 -11.07 -8.16 12.18
CA VAL A 86 -10.63 -9.39 11.51
C VAL A 86 -9.50 -10.06 12.31
N VAL A 87 -8.48 -9.30 12.75
CA VAL A 87 -7.39 -9.84 13.58
C VAL A 87 -7.92 -10.34 14.90
N ALA A 88 -8.76 -9.57 15.59
CA ALA A 88 -9.37 -9.93 16.87
C ALA A 88 -10.22 -11.21 16.80
N ALA A 89 -10.91 -11.44 15.68
CA ALA A 89 -11.75 -12.64 15.48
C ALA A 89 -10.94 -13.92 15.20
N ILE A 90 -9.74 -13.80 14.62
CA ILE A 90 -8.95 -14.95 14.15
C ILE A 90 -7.78 -15.26 15.09
N ALA A 91 -7.13 -14.23 15.65
CA ALA A 91 -5.99 -14.40 16.55
C ALA A 91 -6.44 -14.98 17.92
N PRO A 92 -5.56 -15.76 18.59
CA PRO A 92 -5.77 -16.09 19.99
C PRO A 92 -5.88 -14.83 20.85
N ALA A 93 -6.31 -14.98 22.12
CA ALA A 93 -6.35 -13.86 23.06
C ALA A 93 -4.99 -13.16 23.12
N ILE A 94 -4.98 -11.84 22.88
CA ILE A 94 -3.77 -11.04 22.76
C ILE A 94 -3.39 -10.45 24.12
N ALA A 95 -4.36 -9.84 24.84
CA ALA A 95 -4.11 -9.21 26.12
C ALA A 95 -3.58 -10.23 27.15
N GLY A 96 -2.41 -9.96 27.74
CA GLY A 96 -1.73 -10.86 28.70
C GLY A 96 -1.08 -12.10 28.06
N HIS A 97 -1.03 -12.22 26.73
CA HIS A 97 -0.53 -13.42 26.05
C HIS A 97 0.50 -13.11 24.97
N PRO A 98 1.80 -12.94 25.28
CA PRO A 98 2.85 -12.70 24.28
C PRO A 98 2.95 -13.77 23.19
N SER A 99 2.50 -15.01 23.47
CA SER A 99 2.44 -16.11 22.50
C SER A 99 1.46 -15.85 21.33
N ALA A 100 0.54 -14.89 21.47
CA ALA A 100 -0.37 -14.49 20.41
C ALA A 100 0.29 -13.69 19.27
N LEU A 101 1.51 -13.16 19.48
CA LEU A 101 2.23 -12.35 18.50
C LEU A 101 2.43 -13.10 17.18
N MET A 102 2.95 -14.32 17.24
CA MET A 102 3.26 -15.08 16.03
C MET A 102 2.02 -15.48 15.23
N PRO A 103 0.95 -16.03 15.85
CA PRO A 103 -0.34 -16.20 15.15
C PRO A 103 -0.86 -14.92 14.50
N ALA A 104 -0.83 -13.77 15.18
CA ALA A 104 -1.28 -12.50 14.64
C ALA A 104 -0.44 -12.06 13.42
N ARG A 105 0.88 -12.26 13.46
CA ARG A 105 1.77 -12.00 12.32
C ARG A 105 1.48 -12.93 11.14
N LEU A 106 1.23 -14.21 11.37
CA LEU A 106 0.91 -15.16 10.30
C LEU A 106 -0.41 -14.83 9.60
N ILE A 107 -1.40 -14.27 10.31
CA ILE A 107 -2.61 -13.71 9.69
C ILE A 107 -2.24 -12.60 8.70
N ASN A 108 -1.31 -11.73 9.06
CA ASN A 108 -0.84 -10.64 8.20
C ASN A 108 -0.04 -11.16 6.99
N VAL A 109 0.81 -12.16 7.18
CA VAL A 109 1.50 -12.86 6.08
C VAL A 109 0.47 -13.44 5.09
N ALA A 110 -0.60 -14.08 5.59
CA ALA A 110 -1.65 -14.64 4.74
C ALA A 110 -2.42 -13.55 3.96
N MET A 111 -2.72 -12.40 4.60
CA MET A 111 -3.33 -11.25 3.92
C MET A 111 -2.43 -10.73 2.79
N ALA A 112 -1.16 -10.47 3.08
CA ALA A 112 -0.21 -9.97 2.07
C ALA A 112 -0.01 -10.97 0.93
N LEU A 113 0.06 -12.28 1.23
CA LEU A 113 0.13 -13.35 0.23
C LEU A 113 -1.09 -13.35 -0.68
N ALA A 114 -2.29 -13.16 -0.14
CA ALA A 114 -3.51 -13.04 -0.95
C ALA A 114 -3.41 -11.86 -1.94
N GLY A 115 -2.83 -10.72 -1.52
CA GLY A 115 -2.53 -9.60 -2.39
C GLY A 115 -1.53 -9.94 -3.50
N VAL A 116 -0.43 -10.59 -3.16
CA VAL A 116 0.57 -11.05 -4.16
C VAL A 116 -0.08 -12.01 -5.17
N ILE A 117 -0.90 -12.97 -4.71
CA ILE A 117 -1.63 -13.89 -5.59
C ILE A 117 -2.58 -13.12 -6.51
N ALA A 118 -3.34 -12.15 -6.01
CA ALA A 118 -4.22 -11.32 -6.82
C ALA A 118 -3.45 -10.56 -7.92
N LEU A 119 -2.26 -10.05 -7.61
CA LEU A 119 -1.39 -9.39 -8.58
C LEU A 119 -0.84 -10.37 -9.62
N LEU A 120 -0.44 -11.57 -9.22
CA LEU A 120 -0.01 -12.61 -10.18
C LEU A 120 -1.16 -13.03 -11.11
N VAL A 121 -2.39 -13.10 -10.59
CA VAL A 121 -3.60 -13.32 -11.39
C VAL A 121 -3.83 -12.15 -12.36
N LEU A 122 -3.63 -10.91 -11.92
CA LEU A 122 -3.71 -9.72 -12.79
C LEU A 122 -2.72 -9.82 -13.96
N GLY A 123 -1.45 -10.16 -13.70
CA GLY A 123 -0.44 -10.38 -14.75
C GLY A 123 -0.88 -11.42 -15.78
N ARG A 124 -1.54 -12.51 -15.34
CA ARG A 124 -2.14 -13.49 -16.24
C ARG A 124 -3.31 -12.91 -17.04
N ARG A 125 -4.19 -12.13 -16.42
CA ARG A 125 -5.33 -11.47 -17.09
C ARG A 125 -4.89 -10.49 -18.16
N MET A 126 -3.73 -9.84 -17.96
CA MET A 126 -3.07 -8.98 -18.95
C MET A 126 -2.51 -9.76 -20.13
N ARG A 127 -2.48 -11.10 -20.09
CA ARG A 127 -1.92 -11.97 -21.13
C ARG A 127 -0.46 -11.69 -21.45
N LEU A 128 0.33 -11.40 -20.41
CA LEU A 128 1.75 -11.10 -20.54
C LEU A 128 2.52 -12.28 -21.19
N ALA A 129 3.49 -11.96 -22.05
CA ALA A 129 4.44 -12.94 -22.54
C ALA A 129 5.30 -13.47 -21.35
N PRO A 130 5.96 -14.65 -21.48
CA PRO A 130 6.68 -15.25 -20.36
C PRO A 130 7.66 -14.31 -19.66
N LEU A 131 8.52 -13.63 -20.41
CA LEU A 131 9.53 -12.73 -19.87
C LEU A 131 8.89 -11.49 -19.22
N GLU A 132 7.81 -10.96 -19.79
CA GLU A 132 7.02 -9.87 -19.19
C GLU A 132 6.37 -10.29 -17.88
N PHE A 133 5.84 -11.51 -17.82
CA PHE A 133 5.25 -12.03 -16.59
C PHE A 133 6.29 -12.20 -15.50
N TYR A 134 7.49 -12.70 -15.81
CA TYR A 134 8.58 -12.77 -14.84
C TYR A 134 8.98 -11.37 -14.34
N ALA A 135 9.14 -10.40 -15.23
CA ALA A 135 9.45 -9.03 -14.85
C ALA A 135 8.35 -8.45 -13.94
N PHE A 136 7.08 -8.65 -14.30
CA PHE A 136 5.92 -8.24 -13.49
C PHE A 136 5.95 -8.85 -12.09
N ALA A 137 6.12 -10.18 -12.01
CA ALA A 137 6.07 -10.91 -10.74
C ALA A 137 7.26 -10.58 -9.82
N VAL A 138 8.46 -10.44 -10.38
CA VAL A 138 9.66 -10.07 -9.63
C VAL A 138 9.55 -8.65 -9.09
N MET A 139 9.16 -7.68 -9.91
CA MET A 139 8.97 -6.29 -9.45
C MET A 139 7.98 -6.18 -8.28
N ILE A 140 6.96 -7.05 -8.21
CA ILE A 140 6.03 -7.08 -7.07
C ILE A 140 6.68 -7.70 -5.84
N ALA A 141 7.22 -8.91 -5.97
CA ALA A 141 7.68 -9.70 -4.84
C ALA A 141 8.95 -9.14 -4.17
N THR A 142 9.71 -8.33 -4.89
CA THR A 142 10.98 -7.75 -4.42
C THR A 142 10.86 -6.28 -3.98
N VAL A 143 9.66 -5.74 -3.78
CA VAL A 143 9.51 -4.43 -3.14
C VAL A 143 10.07 -4.51 -1.72
N PRO A 144 11.11 -3.72 -1.37
CA PRO A 144 11.91 -3.97 -0.16
C PRO A 144 11.11 -3.94 1.13
N VAL A 145 10.12 -3.04 1.23
CA VAL A 145 9.28 -2.90 2.43
C VAL A 145 8.16 -3.96 2.51
N LEU A 146 7.85 -4.66 1.42
CA LEU A 146 6.66 -5.51 1.36
C LEU A 146 6.75 -6.75 2.27
N SER A 147 7.86 -7.50 2.23
CA SER A 147 8.02 -8.67 3.07
C SER A 147 8.22 -8.36 4.58
N PRO A 148 8.99 -7.32 4.98
CA PRO A 148 9.03 -6.88 6.37
C PRO A 148 7.68 -6.40 6.91
N LEU A 149 6.91 -5.68 6.09
CA LEU A 149 5.57 -5.23 6.45
C LEU A 149 4.59 -6.40 6.58
N ALA A 150 4.64 -7.37 5.66
CA ALA A 150 3.84 -8.59 5.71
C ALA A 150 4.11 -9.41 6.98
N GLY A 151 5.35 -9.40 7.48
CA GLY A 151 5.75 -10.07 8.72
C GLY A 151 5.39 -9.32 10.00
N ALA A 152 4.69 -8.20 9.94
CA ALA A 152 4.25 -7.41 11.09
C ALA A 152 2.73 -7.30 11.16
N VAL A 153 2.18 -7.13 12.35
CA VAL A 153 0.75 -6.83 12.53
C VAL A 153 0.51 -5.37 12.14
N ASN A 154 -0.08 -5.16 10.95
CA ASN A 154 -0.32 -3.82 10.42
C ASN A 154 -1.48 -3.81 9.42
N ASN A 155 -2.33 -2.81 9.47
CA ASN A 155 -3.50 -2.67 8.60
C ASN A 155 -3.17 -2.43 7.12
N ASP A 156 -1.94 -2.02 6.81
CA ASP A 156 -1.47 -1.92 5.43
C ASP A 156 -1.54 -3.27 4.70
N ASN A 157 -1.35 -4.40 5.40
CA ASN A 157 -1.41 -5.74 4.79
C ASN A 157 -2.79 -6.05 4.19
N LEU A 158 -3.87 -5.74 4.91
CA LEU A 158 -5.22 -5.88 4.40
C LEU A 158 -5.50 -4.88 3.26
N CYS A 159 -5.03 -3.64 3.42
CA CYS A 159 -5.21 -2.58 2.43
C CYS A 159 -4.51 -2.92 1.10
N ILE A 160 -3.28 -3.45 1.14
CA ILE A 160 -2.52 -3.92 -0.02
C ILE A 160 -3.22 -5.10 -0.69
N ALA A 161 -3.64 -6.10 0.10
CA ALA A 161 -4.31 -7.28 -0.42
C ALA A 161 -5.61 -6.91 -1.17
N THR A 162 -6.42 -6.09 -0.55
CA THR A 162 -7.72 -5.72 -1.11
C THR A 162 -7.59 -4.64 -2.19
N GLY A 163 -6.59 -3.78 -2.13
CA GLY A 163 -6.18 -2.91 -3.22
C GLY A 163 -5.79 -3.71 -4.47
N ALA A 164 -5.00 -4.78 -4.31
CA ALA A 164 -4.63 -5.68 -5.40
C ALA A 164 -5.85 -6.38 -6.02
N ILE A 165 -6.80 -6.85 -5.18
CA ILE A 165 -8.07 -7.44 -5.63
C ILE A 165 -8.92 -6.39 -6.37
N GLY A 166 -8.99 -5.17 -5.84
CA GLY A 166 -9.67 -4.04 -6.47
C GLY A 166 -9.10 -3.73 -7.85
N MET A 167 -7.78 -3.67 -7.99
CA MET A 167 -7.08 -3.44 -9.26
C MET A 167 -7.31 -4.56 -10.27
N LEU A 168 -7.31 -5.83 -9.84
CA LEU A 168 -7.66 -6.97 -10.68
C LEU A 168 -9.11 -6.85 -11.21
N GLY A 169 -10.06 -6.57 -10.31
CA GLY A 169 -11.47 -6.37 -10.68
C GLY A 169 -11.64 -5.20 -11.65
N LEU A 170 -10.97 -4.08 -11.39
CA LEU A 170 -11.04 -2.87 -12.20
C LEU A 170 -10.45 -3.06 -13.60
N TYR A 171 -9.31 -3.74 -13.71
CA TYR A 171 -8.72 -4.12 -15.00
C TYR A 171 -9.64 -5.05 -15.80
N ASP A 172 -10.17 -6.11 -15.17
CA ASP A 172 -11.09 -7.04 -15.84
C ASP A 172 -12.41 -6.34 -16.22
N TYR A 173 -12.91 -5.41 -15.39
CA TYR A 173 -14.05 -4.57 -15.72
C TYR A 173 -13.75 -3.64 -16.92
N ALA A 174 -12.61 -2.97 -16.90
CA ALA A 174 -12.19 -2.11 -18.02
C ALA A 174 -12.09 -2.88 -19.35
N ARG A 175 -11.80 -4.18 -19.29
CA ARG A 175 -11.69 -5.07 -20.46
C ARG A 175 -13.02 -5.66 -20.92
N THR A 176 -13.88 -6.08 -19.99
CA THR A 176 -15.05 -6.92 -20.28
C THR A 176 -16.39 -6.21 -20.14
N ARG A 177 -16.43 -5.12 -19.38
CA ARG A 177 -17.65 -4.41 -18.98
C ARG A 177 -18.66 -5.29 -18.24
N ALA A 178 -18.23 -6.40 -17.67
CA ALA A 178 -19.10 -7.34 -16.97
C ALA A 178 -19.34 -6.92 -15.50
N THR A 179 -20.51 -7.29 -14.95
CA THR A 179 -20.90 -6.92 -13.58
C THR A 179 -20.02 -7.60 -12.51
N VAL A 180 -19.63 -8.87 -12.70
CA VAL A 180 -18.82 -9.60 -11.71
C VAL A 180 -17.46 -8.93 -11.44
N PRO A 181 -16.64 -8.56 -12.45
CA PRO A 181 -15.44 -7.77 -12.23
C PRO A 181 -15.69 -6.42 -11.55
N LEU A 182 -16.80 -5.73 -11.86
CA LEU A 182 -17.16 -4.49 -11.19
C LEU A 182 -17.43 -4.72 -9.69
N LEU A 183 -18.19 -5.75 -9.35
CA LEU A 183 -18.44 -6.11 -7.94
C LEU A 183 -17.14 -6.48 -7.22
N LEU A 184 -16.22 -7.19 -7.87
CA LEU A 184 -14.91 -7.49 -7.32
C LEU A 184 -14.09 -6.22 -7.07
N ALA A 185 -14.12 -5.27 -8.00
CA ALA A 185 -13.47 -3.98 -7.83
C ALA A 185 -14.07 -3.18 -6.67
N CYS A 186 -15.41 -3.14 -6.56
CA CYS A 186 -16.11 -2.52 -5.44
C CYS A 186 -15.74 -3.18 -4.09
N ALA A 187 -15.76 -4.51 -4.02
CA ALA A 187 -15.41 -5.24 -2.80
C ALA A 187 -13.97 -4.94 -2.35
N GLY A 188 -13.00 -5.00 -3.27
CA GLY A 188 -11.61 -4.64 -2.99
C GLY A 188 -11.46 -3.20 -2.49
N MET A 189 -12.12 -2.26 -3.14
CA MET A 189 -12.14 -0.84 -2.75
C MET A 189 -12.75 -0.63 -1.36
N ILE A 190 -13.92 -1.21 -1.09
CA ILE A 190 -14.64 -1.08 0.19
C ILE A 190 -13.77 -1.59 1.34
N VAL A 191 -13.17 -2.78 1.20
CA VAL A 191 -12.35 -3.38 2.26
C VAL A 191 -11.02 -2.62 2.40
N ALA A 192 -10.38 -2.17 1.33
CA ALA A 192 -9.19 -1.32 1.41
C ALA A 192 -9.48 -0.02 2.16
N SER A 193 -10.62 0.61 1.87
CA SER A 193 -11.09 1.80 2.58
C SER A 193 -11.38 1.53 4.05
N ALA A 194 -12.07 0.42 4.36
CA ALA A 194 -12.37 0.03 5.74
C ALA A 194 -11.14 -0.34 6.56
N ALA A 195 -10.00 -0.64 5.91
CA ALA A 195 -8.72 -0.86 6.57
C ALA A 195 -7.99 0.45 6.88
N LYS A 196 -8.00 1.41 5.96
CA LYS A 196 -7.21 2.65 6.08
C LYS A 196 -7.70 3.75 5.12
N LEU A 197 -7.60 5.02 5.53
CA LEU A 197 -7.97 6.17 4.70
C LEU A 197 -7.20 6.20 3.36
N THR A 198 -5.93 5.82 3.36
CA THR A 198 -5.15 5.72 2.12
C THR A 198 -5.72 4.71 1.13
N GLY A 199 -6.44 3.68 1.60
CA GLY A 199 -7.22 2.78 0.76
C GLY A 199 -8.34 3.49 0.01
N LEU A 200 -9.11 4.36 0.69
CA LEU A 200 -10.12 5.20 0.05
C LEU A 200 -9.48 6.16 -0.96
N LEU A 201 -8.43 6.89 -0.53
CA LEU A 201 -7.79 7.91 -1.36
C LEU A 201 -7.12 7.32 -2.59
N LEU A 202 -6.47 6.18 -2.49
CA LEU A 202 -5.77 5.55 -3.61
C LEU A 202 -6.70 4.66 -4.44
N VAL A 203 -7.26 3.61 -3.81
CA VAL A 203 -8.06 2.61 -4.54
C VAL A 203 -9.41 3.20 -4.94
N GLY A 204 -10.07 3.95 -4.03
CA GLY A 204 -11.35 4.61 -4.30
C GLY A 204 -11.25 5.67 -5.39
N THR A 205 -10.22 6.52 -5.36
CA THR A 205 -10.01 7.53 -6.41
C THR A 205 -9.64 6.89 -7.75
N THR A 206 -8.79 5.84 -7.75
CA THR A 206 -8.47 5.08 -8.97
C THR A 206 -9.73 4.47 -9.57
N PHE A 207 -10.58 3.87 -8.74
CA PHE A 207 -11.85 3.31 -9.13
C PHE A 207 -12.77 4.39 -9.73
N ALA A 208 -12.99 5.50 -9.02
CA ALA A 208 -13.85 6.59 -9.47
C ALA A 208 -13.39 7.19 -10.80
N LEU A 209 -12.09 7.48 -10.95
CA LEU A 209 -11.52 8.02 -12.17
C LEU A 209 -11.65 7.03 -13.35
N THR A 210 -11.37 5.75 -13.13
CA THR A 210 -11.54 4.72 -14.17
C THR A 210 -13.00 4.61 -14.59
N MET A 211 -13.94 4.62 -13.65
CA MET A 211 -15.37 4.58 -13.95
C MET A 211 -15.82 5.81 -14.71
N ALA A 212 -15.33 7.00 -14.36
CA ALA A 212 -15.62 8.24 -15.06
C ALA A 212 -15.10 8.22 -16.53
N MET A 213 -13.84 7.79 -16.74
CA MET A 213 -13.26 7.64 -18.08
C MET A 213 -14.07 6.69 -18.94
N ILE A 214 -14.49 5.54 -18.39
CA ILE A 214 -15.32 4.55 -19.09
C ILE A 214 -16.72 5.11 -19.40
N ALA A 215 -17.33 5.86 -18.49
CA ALA A 215 -18.67 6.43 -18.68
C ALA A 215 -18.68 7.51 -19.75
N CYS A 216 -17.60 8.28 -19.90
CA CYS A 216 -17.46 9.26 -20.98
C CYS A 216 -17.42 8.61 -22.37
N ASP A 217 -16.81 7.41 -22.48
CA ASP A 217 -16.68 6.72 -23.76
C ASP A 217 -17.90 5.80 -24.07
N HIS A 218 -18.62 5.33 -23.02
CA HIS A 218 -19.69 4.33 -23.15
C HIS A 218 -20.90 4.64 -22.26
N PRO A 219 -21.80 5.56 -22.65
CA PRO A 219 -22.95 5.99 -21.81
C PRO A 219 -24.01 4.88 -21.57
N ALA A 220 -23.94 3.76 -22.29
CA ALA A 220 -24.96 2.68 -22.22
C ALA A 220 -24.98 1.90 -20.90
N HIS A 221 -24.00 2.08 -19.99
CA HIS A 221 -23.85 1.28 -18.76
C HIS A 221 -24.35 1.97 -17.49
N ARG A 222 -25.48 2.69 -17.51
CA ARG A 222 -26.02 3.44 -16.35
C ARG A 222 -26.17 2.59 -15.08
N ARG A 223 -26.60 1.32 -15.20
CA ARG A 223 -26.69 0.41 -14.04
C ARG A 223 -25.34 0.19 -13.34
N HIS A 224 -24.25 0.16 -14.11
CA HIS A 224 -22.91 0.01 -13.54
C HIS A 224 -22.44 1.25 -12.79
N LEU A 225 -22.89 2.45 -13.19
CA LEU A 225 -22.65 3.68 -12.42
C LEU A 225 -23.38 3.68 -11.10
N VAL A 226 -24.60 3.15 -11.02
CA VAL A 226 -25.33 3.00 -9.76
C VAL A 226 -24.58 2.07 -8.81
N ILE A 227 -24.10 0.92 -9.28
CA ILE A 227 -23.29 -0.01 -8.50
C ILE A 227 -22.00 0.67 -8.03
N ALA A 228 -21.32 1.39 -8.92
CA ALA A 228 -20.08 2.08 -8.61
C ALA A 228 -20.28 3.19 -7.55
N LEU A 229 -21.33 4.00 -7.69
CA LEU A 229 -21.67 5.04 -6.72
C LEU A 229 -22.05 4.45 -5.36
N ALA A 230 -22.86 3.38 -5.34
CA ALA A 230 -23.17 2.66 -4.09
C ALA A 230 -21.88 2.12 -3.43
N GLY A 231 -20.99 1.51 -4.22
CA GLY A 231 -19.68 1.05 -3.71
C GLY A 231 -18.83 2.18 -3.12
N LEU A 232 -18.76 3.34 -3.78
CA LEU A 232 -18.04 4.51 -3.29
C LEU A 232 -18.65 5.09 -2.00
N MET A 233 -19.98 5.14 -1.91
CA MET A 233 -20.68 5.59 -0.70
C MET A 233 -20.39 4.66 0.49
N ILE A 234 -20.44 3.33 0.28
CA ILE A 234 -20.09 2.35 1.31
C ILE A 234 -18.61 2.50 1.72
N ALA A 235 -17.71 2.67 0.76
CA ALA A 235 -16.28 2.87 1.03
C ALA A 235 -16.00 4.16 1.82
N ALA A 236 -16.75 5.22 1.56
CA ALA A 236 -16.61 6.51 2.26
C ALA A 236 -17.29 6.52 3.65
N ALA A 237 -18.25 5.62 3.90
CA ALA A 237 -19.08 5.65 5.11
C ALA A 237 -18.30 5.74 6.44
N PRO A 238 -17.20 4.97 6.68
CA PRO A 238 -16.43 5.11 7.93
C PRO A 238 -15.89 6.52 8.16
N TYR A 239 -15.45 7.18 7.09
CA TYR A 239 -14.87 8.52 7.15
C TYR A 239 -15.92 9.63 7.27
N LEU A 240 -17.10 9.41 6.72
CA LEU A 240 -18.24 10.29 6.96
C LEU A 240 -18.69 10.20 8.43
N VAL A 241 -18.68 9.02 9.03
CA VAL A 241 -18.93 8.85 10.47
C VAL A 241 -17.86 9.57 11.29
N PHE A 242 -16.57 9.42 10.96
CA PHE A 242 -15.50 10.13 11.66
C PHE A 242 -15.61 11.64 11.50
N LEU A 243 -15.91 12.12 10.29
CA LEU A 243 -16.15 13.54 10.05
C LEU A 243 -17.29 14.08 10.91
N ALA A 244 -18.41 13.35 11.02
CA ALA A 244 -19.56 13.74 11.84
C ALA A 244 -19.25 13.71 13.35
N GLN A 245 -18.47 12.72 13.83
CA GLN A 245 -18.18 12.55 15.25
C GLN A 245 -17.00 13.38 15.74
N TYR A 246 -15.98 13.57 14.91
CA TYR A 246 -14.70 14.17 15.30
C TYR A 246 -14.33 15.42 14.50
N GLY A 247 -15.15 15.83 13.52
CA GLY A 247 -14.85 16.98 12.64
C GLY A 247 -13.74 16.72 11.61
N SER A 248 -13.23 15.49 11.51
CA SER A 248 -12.17 15.11 10.58
C SER A 248 -12.34 13.67 10.10
N PRO A 249 -12.06 13.35 8.82
CA PRO A 249 -12.06 11.98 8.33
C PRO A 249 -10.85 11.17 8.84
N ALA A 250 -9.82 11.85 9.35
CA ALA A 250 -8.67 11.26 10.04
C ALA A 250 -8.45 12.05 11.33
N PRO A 251 -9.21 11.77 12.40
CA PRO A 251 -9.16 12.57 13.61
C PRO A 251 -7.79 12.43 14.30
N ASP A 252 -7.18 13.55 14.64
CA ASP A 252 -6.04 13.57 15.54
C ASP A 252 -6.51 13.29 16.97
N THR A 253 -6.16 12.12 17.51
CA THR A 253 -6.40 11.83 18.92
C THR A 253 -5.42 12.62 19.80
N ALA A 254 -5.79 12.89 21.05
CA ALA A 254 -4.87 13.54 22.00
C ALA A 254 -3.57 12.73 22.16
N ALA A 255 -3.66 11.40 22.18
CA ALA A 255 -2.53 10.48 22.25
C ALA A 255 -1.63 10.60 21.02
N GLN A 256 -2.20 10.69 19.80
CA GLN A 256 -1.43 10.87 18.58
C GLN A 256 -0.72 12.24 18.56
N ALA A 257 -1.44 13.29 18.91
CA ALA A 257 -0.86 14.63 18.97
C ALA A 257 0.29 14.71 19.99
N GLU A 258 0.19 14.05 21.14
CA GLU A 258 1.27 14.01 22.13
C GLU A 258 2.43 13.12 21.67
N MET A 259 2.17 11.96 21.07
CA MET A 259 3.21 11.11 20.50
C MET A 259 4.04 11.85 19.44
N VAL A 260 3.40 12.62 18.56
CA VAL A 260 4.10 13.42 17.54
C VAL A 260 4.92 14.54 18.18
N ARG A 261 4.37 15.26 19.18
CA ARG A 261 5.11 16.32 19.88
C ARG A 261 6.31 15.78 20.67
N SER A 262 6.13 14.68 21.40
CA SER A 262 7.22 14.06 22.16
C SER A 262 8.32 13.53 21.23
N SER A 263 7.95 12.92 20.12
CA SER A 263 8.89 12.46 19.11
C SER A 263 9.65 13.62 18.45
N ALA A 264 8.96 14.74 18.16
CA ALA A 264 9.60 15.94 17.61
C ALA A 264 10.59 16.57 18.62
N ARG A 265 10.25 16.59 19.92
CA ARG A 265 11.16 17.02 20.99
C ARG A 265 12.36 16.09 21.11
N ALA A 266 12.15 14.78 21.15
CA ALA A 266 13.22 13.78 21.26
C ALA A 266 14.19 13.85 20.07
N ALA A 267 13.70 14.16 18.87
CA ALA A 267 14.52 14.37 17.66
C ALA A 267 15.19 15.76 17.59
N GLY A 268 14.94 16.65 18.55
CA GLY A 268 15.46 18.02 18.53
C GLY A 268 14.88 18.93 17.46
N TRP A 269 13.70 18.59 16.90
CA TRP A 269 13.06 19.37 15.83
C TRP A 269 12.04 20.37 16.34
N ALA A 270 11.55 20.19 17.56
CA ALA A 270 10.50 21.05 18.13
C ALA A 270 10.91 22.53 18.20
N ASP A 271 12.16 22.81 18.50
CA ASP A 271 12.72 24.16 18.67
C ASP A 271 13.38 24.72 17.40
N GLN A 272 13.43 23.94 16.32
CA GLN A 272 14.00 24.40 15.06
C GLN A 272 13.02 25.31 14.29
N PRO A 273 13.54 26.26 13.49
CA PRO A 273 12.71 27.06 12.58
C PRO A 273 11.89 26.17 11.65
N ARG A 274 10.63 26.50 11.45
CA ARG A 274 9.75 25.74 10.54
C ARG A 274 10.19 25.95 9.09
N LEU A 275 10.21 24.86 8.34
CA LEU A 275 10.50 24.92 6.91
C LEU A 275 9.37 25.69 6.19
N THR A 276 9.74 26.48 5.18
CA THR A 276 8.75 27.02 4.23
C THR A 276 8.13 25.88 3.41
N LEU A 277 6.93 26.07 2.87
CA LEU A 277 6.24 25.01 2.09
C LEU A 277 7.13 24.45 0.95
N PRO A 278 7.83 25.25 0.12
CA PRO A 278 8.70 24.70 -0.92
C PRO A 278 9.86 23.86 -0.35
N ALA A 279 10.48 24.31 0.74
CA ALA A 279 11.56 23.58 1.41
C ALA A 279 11.04 22.27 2.02
N TYR A 280 9.85 22.30 2.61
CA TYR A 280 9.20 21.10 3.15
C TYR A 280 8.86 20.10 2.05
N ILE A 281 8.31 20.55 0.91
CA ILE A 281 8.03 19.68 -0.24
C ILE A 281 9.30 18.97 -0.71
N ALA A 282 10.39 19.72 -0.87
CA ALA A 282 11.68 19.14 -1.28
C ALA A 282 12.19 18.11 -0.26
N PHE A 283 12.11 18.44 1.03
CA PHE A 283 12.46 17.52 2.12
C PHE A 283 11.58 16.26 2.10
N PHE A 284 10.26 16.42 2.02
CA PHE A 284 9.29 15.32 2.00
C PHE A 284 9.55 14.37 0.83
N LEU A 285 9.71 14.90 -0.39
CA LEU A 285 9.97 14.08 -1.58
C LEU A 285 11.32 13.36 -1.49
N LYS A 286 12.35 14.04 -0.97
CA LYS A 286 13.64 13.39 -0.70
C LYS A 286 13.50 12.25 0.31
N THR A 287 12.82 12.48 1.42
CA THR A 287 12.60 11.48 2.46
C THR A 287 11.75 10.32 1.92
N MET A 288 10.68 10.61 1.17
CA MET A 288 9.87 9.59 0.50
C MET A 288 10.72 8.69 -0.40
N LEU A 289 11.63 9.26 -1.18
CA LEU A 289 12.53 8.51 -2.05
C LEU A 289 13.51 7.65 -1.25
N LEU A 290 14.06 8.21 -0.16
CA LEU A 290 15.00 7.49 0.71
C LEU A 290 14.32 6.36 1.49
N GLU A 291 13.10 6.58 1.98
CA GLU A 291 12.31 5.57 2.69
C GLU A 291 11.78 4.47 1.75
N TRP A 292 11.56 4.79 0.46
CA TRP A 292 11.27 3.78 -0.55
C TRP A 292 12.45 2.81 -0.74
N MET A 293 13.66 3.31 -0.46
CA MET A 293 14.92 2.61 -0.58
C MET A 293 15.65 2.60 0.78
N PRO A 294 15.15 1.84 1.77
CA PRO A 294 15.63 1.93 3.18
C PRO A 294 17.12 1.64 3.36
N THR A 295 17.78 1.10 2.35
CA THR A 295 19.21 0.76 2.36
C THR A 295 20.12 1.92 1.96
N LEU A 296 19.56 3.11 1.72
CA LEU A 296 20.31 4.29 1.26
C LEU A 296 21.06 5.05 2.34
N ARG A 297 21.33 4.46 3.49
CA ARG A 297 22.31 5.04 4.42
C ARG A 297 23.69 4.94 3.78
N PRO A 298 24.43 6.05 3.58
CA PRO A 298 25.67 6.05 2.80
C PRO A 298 26.74 5.19 3.46
N ARG A 299 27.04 4.04 2.88
CA ARG A 299 28.11 3.12 3.29
C ARG A 299 28.95 2.68 2.10
N GLY A 300 29.61 3.66 1.44
CA GLY A 300 30.58 3.38 0.37
C GLY A 300 30.04 3.36 -1.06
N ALA A 301 30.92 3.13 -2.04
CA ALA A 301 30.62 3.25 -3.47
C ALA A 301 29.56 2.25 -3.97
N LEU A 302 29.53 1.05 -3.41
CA LEU A 302 28.57 0.00 -3.78
C LEU A 302 27.11 0.47 -3.56
N HIS A 303 26.89 1.27 -2.54
CA HIS A 303 25.58 1.83 -2.23
C HIS A 303 25.02 2.69 -3.38
N TYR A 304 25.84 3.59 -3.96
CA TYR A 304 25.41 4.41 -5.09
C TYR A 304 25.12 3.58 -6.34
N VAL A 305 25.84 2.49 -6.55
CA VAL A 305 25.59 1.57 -7.66
C VAL A 305 24.24 0.84 -7.46
N LEU A 306 23.91 0.47 -6.23
CA LEU A 306 22.62 -0.16 -5.91
C LEU A 306 21.42 0.77 -6.14
N LEU A 307 21.59 2.11 -6.07
CA LEU A 307 20.54 3.08 -6.41
C LEU A 307 20.07 3.00 -7.87
N ILE A 308 20.93 2.57 -8.76
CA ILE A 308 20.58 2.43 -10.17
C ILE A 308 19.46 1.40 -10.33
N CYS A 309 19.43 0.36 -9.48
CA CYS A 309 18.45 -0.70 -9.57
C CYS A 309 16.99 -0.21 -9.41
N PRO A 310 16.59 0.43 -8.30
CA PRO A 310 15.25 0.98 -8.18
C PRO A 310 14.99 2.14 -9.15
N ALA A 311 16.03 2.93 -9.51
CA ALA A 311 15.87 4.00 -10.49
C ALA A 311 15.43 3.48 -11.86
N ILE A 312 15.95 2.35 -12.32
CA ILE A 312 15.52 1.70 -13.57
C ILE A 312 14.00 1.41 -13.52
N VAL A 313 13.53 0.79 -12.44
CA VAL A 313 12.11 0.46 -12.29
C VAL A 313 11.25 1.73 -12.22
N MET A 314 11.67 2.72 -11.45
CA MET A 314 10.92 3.98 -11.30
C MET A 314 10.86 4.78 -12.60
N LEU A 315 11.97 4.97 -13.29
CA LEU A 315 12.03 5.73 -14.54
C LEU A 315 11.24 5.06 -15.66
N THR A 316 11.33 3.73 -15.78
CA THR A 316 10.54 2.99 -16.76
C THR A 316 9.04 3.05 -16.44
N SER A 317 8.66 3.01 -15.16
CA SER A 317 7.25 3.15 -14.72
C SER A 317 6.73 4.56 -14.99
N LEU A 318 7.51 5.60 -14.73
CA LEU A 318 7.14 6.99 -15.04
C LEU A 318 6.96 7.19 -16.55
N ALA A 319 7.88 6.67 -17.36
CA ALA A 319 7.77 6.73 -18.82
C ALA A 319 6.52 6.00 -19.34
N GLY A 320 6.23 4.81 -18.81
CA GLY A 320 5.02 4.06 -19.14
C GLY A 320 3.73 4.76 -18.70
N THR A 321 3.75 5.40 -17.54
CA THR A 321 2.64 6.24 -17.05
C THR A 321 2.38 7.41 -18.01
N ALA A 322 3.41 8.11 -18.46
CA ALA A 322 3.28 9.20 -19.44
C ALA A 322 2.68 8.70 -20.76
N LEU A 323 3.08 7.52 -21.24
CA LEU A 323 2.51 6.89 -22.42
C LEU A 323 1.02 6.56 -22.22
N SER A 324 0.64 6.03 -21.07
CA SER A 324 -0.76 5.70 -20.76
C SER A 324 -1.63 6.96 -20.67
N LEU A 325 -1.16 8.02 -20.00
CA LEU A 325 -1.85 9.31 -19.97
C LEU A 325 -2.06 9.88 -21.38
N ARG A 326 -1.02 9.85 -22.23
CA ARG A 326 -1.10 10.27 -23.62
C ARG A 326 -2.14 9.45 -24.41
N ALA A 327 -2.17 8.12 -24.21
CA ALA A 327 -3.13 7.23 -24.87
C ALA A 327 -4.58 7.57 -24.46
N VAL A 328 -4.82 7.84 -23.18
CA VAL A 328 -6.14 8.27 -22.69
C VAL A 328 -6.56 9.60 -23.30
N VAL A 329 -5.68 10.61 -23.32
CA VAL A 329 -5.98 11.92 -23.94
C VAL A 329 -6.29 11.78 -25.43
N ARG A 330 -5.63 10.86 -26.14
CA ARG A 330 -5.85 10.60 -27.57
C ARG A 330 -7.05 9.68 -27.85
N ARG A 331 -7.70 9.16 -26.82
CA ARG A 331 -8.78 8.14 -26.93
C ARG A 331 -8.34 6.85 -27.64
N GLU A 332 -7.06 6.48 -27.50
CA GLU A 332 -6.44 5.26 -28.03
C GLU A 332 -6.09 4.28 -26.89
N SER A 333 -6.74 4.45 -25.73
CA SER A 333 -6.38 3.75 -24.50
C SER A 333 -6.80 2.29 -24.51
N THR A 334 -5.89 1.42 -24.05
CA THR A 334 -6.19 0.05 -23.67
C THR A 334 -6.79 0.00 -22.25
N PRO A 335 -7.38 -1.13 -21.81
CA PRO A 335 -7.80 -1.32 -20.41
C PRO A 335 -6.68 -1.06 -19.40
N ALA A 336 -5.44 -1.42 -19.73
CA ALA A 336 -4.28 -1.16 -18.88
C ALA A 336 -3.98 0.35 -18.82
N ASP A 337 -4.03 1.07 -19.94
CA ASP A 337 -3.79 2.51 -19.97
C ASP A 337 -4.79 3.28 -19.11
N LEU A 338 -6.09 2.91 -19.13
CA LEU A 338 -7.12 3.52 -18.28
C LEU A 338 -6.78 3.36 -16.79
N VAL A 339 -6.43 2.14 -16.38
CA VAL A 339 -6.14 1.83 -14.97
C VAL A 339 -4.83 2.51 -14.53
N ILE A 340 -3.79 2.50 -15.37
CA ILE A 340 -2.51 3.18 -15.08
C ILE A 340 -2.73 4.69 -14.96
N ALA A 341 -3.43 5.32 -15.90
CA ALA A 341 -3.67 6.76 -15.88
C ALA A 341 -4.50 7.18 -14.66
N ALA A 342 -5.60 6.47 -14.38
CA ALA A 342 -6.43 6.73 -13.20
C ALA A 342 -5.65 6.56 -11.89
N GLY A 343 -4.88 5.48 -11.77
CA GLY A 343 -4.07 5.21 -10.58
C GLY A 343 -2.93 6.22 -10.40
N ALA A 344 -2.30 6.68 -11.47
CA ALA A 344 -1.28 7.73 -11.41
C ALA A 344 -1.88 9.07 -10.94
N LEU A 345 -3.05 9.45 -11.45
CA LEU A 345 -3.76 10.64 -10.98
C LEU A 345 -4.19 10.51 -9.51
N ALA A 346 -4.72 9.35 -9.11
CA ALA A 346 -5.06 9.06 -7.72
C ALA A 346 -3.84 9.17 -6.80
N THR A 347 -2.69 8.62 -7.24
CA THR A 347 -1.42 8.72 -6.52
C THR A 347 -0.96 10.17 -6.37
N ALA A 348 -1.03 10.95 -7.44
CA ALA A 348 -0.63 12.38 -7.42
C ALA A 348 -1.54 13.20 -6.48
N LEU A 349 -2.87 13.00 -6.53
CA LEU A 349 -3.82 13.67 -5.64
C LEU A 349 -3.60 13.27 -4.17
N THR A 350 -3.40 11.98 -3.91
CA THR A 350 -3.13 11.49 -2.55
C THR A 350 -1.80 12.03 -2.04
N LEU A 351 -0.76 12.09 -2.89
CA LEU A 351 0.54 12.65 -2.52
C LEU A 351 0.44 14.13 -2.17
N ALA A 352 -0.30 14.90 -2.96
CA ALA A 352 -0.52 16.32 -2.68
C ALA A 352 -1.25 16.52 -1.33
N ALA A 353 -2.32 15.75 -1.08
CA ALA A 353 -3.04 15.78 0.19
C ALA A 353 -2.13 15.36 1.37
N HIS A 354 -1.33 14.31 1.20
CA HIS A 354 -0.39 13.82 2.21
C HIS A 354 0.66 14.87 2.56
N ILE A 355 1.27 15.51 1.54
CA ILE A 355 2.23 16.61 1.75
C ILE A 355 1.59 17.75 2.53
N MET A 356 0.37 18.18 2.16
CA MET A 356 -0.31 19.29 2.82
C MET A 356 -0.68 18.98 4.26
N PHE A 357 -1.19 17.78 4.53
CA PHE A 357 -1.50 17.31 5.89
C PHE A 357 -0.23 17.25 6.76
N SER A 358 0.83 16.65 6.23
CA SER A 358 2.12 16.53 6.92
C SER A 358 2.79 17.89 7.13
N TYR A 359 2.64 18.82 6.19
CA TYR A 359 3.13 20.18 6.34
C TYR A 359 2.42 20.95 7.46
N GLN A 360 1.09 20.82 7.57
CA GLN A 360 0.33 21.41 8.68
C GLN A 360 0.81 20.86 10.03
N ARG A 361 1.04 19.55 10.12
CA ARG A 361 1.61 18.91 11.32
C ARG A 361 3.02 19.42 11.63
N HIS A 362 3.87 19.57 10.59
CA HIS A 362 5.22 20.17 10.74
C HIS A 362 5.14 21.59 11.30
N VAL A 363 4.29 22.45 10.76
CA VAL A 363 4.13 23.83 11.25
C VAL A 363 3.72 23.84 12.72
N GLN A 364 2.83 22.94 13.13
CA GLN A 364 2.31 22.87 14.51
C GLN A 364 3.32 22.29 15.50
N THR A 365 4.07 21.27 15.13
CA THR A 365 4.85 20.43 16.05
C THR A 365 6.36 20.39 15.77
N GLY A 366 6.79 20.77 14.59
CA GLY A 366 8.16 20.58 14.11
C GLY A 366 8.44 19.21 13.48
N TRP A 367 7.50 18.26 13.57
CA TRP A 367 7.69 16.90 13.07
C TRP A 367 8.00 16.84 11.59
N LEU A 368 8.96 15.99 11.16
CA LEU A 368 9.45 15.90 9.77
C LEU A 368 9.28 14.51 9.14
N MET A 369 9.03 13.44 9.92
CA MET A 369 9.09 12.06 9.44
C MET A 369 7.71 11.48 9.09
N ASP A 370 6.94 12.15 8.22
CA ASP A 370 5.63 11.67 7.76
C ASP A 370 5.65 11.07 6.33
N ALA A 371 6.82 11.01 5.68
CA ALA A 371 6.94 10.54 4.30
C ALA A 371 7.05 9.01 4.21
N TYR A 372 5.92 8.30 4.34
CA TYR A 372 5.86 6.83 4.36
C TYR A 372 5.46 6.24 2.99
N PRO A 373 6.41 5.68 2.20
CA PRO A 373 6.10 5.06 0.90
C PRO A 373 5.13 3.88 0.99
N ARG A 374 5.13 3.16 2.11
CA ARG A 374 4.24 2.01 2.34
C ARG A 374 2.75 2.35 2.15
N TYR A 375 2.38 3.62 2.35
CA TYR A 375 1.00 4.07 2.17
C TYR A 375 0.50 3.98 0.73
N TYR A 376 1.41 3.90 -0.26
CA TYR A 376 1.10 3.81 -1.69
C TYR A 376 1.06 2.38 -2.24
N LEU A 377 1.41 1.39 -1.41
CA LEU A 377 1.42 -0.03 -1.79
C LEU A 377 0.04 -0.62 -2.17
N PRO A 378 -1.12 -0.07 -1.75
CA PRO A 378 -2.40 -0.53 -2.27
C PRO A 378 -2.54 -0.46 -3.79
N LEU A 379 -1.76 0.42 -4.45
CA LEU A 379 -1.66 0.53 -5.91
C LEU A 379 -0.35 -0.08 -6.47
N LEU A 380 0.27 -1.01 -5.77
CA LEU A 380 1.54 -1.64 -6.18
C LEU A 380 1.51 -2.18 -7.62
N ALA A 381 0.35 -2.62 -8.10
CA ALA A 381 0.17 -3.08 -9.48
C ALA A 381 0.61 -2.05 -10.54
N LEU A 382 0.47 -0.75 -10.25
CA LEU A 382 0.76 0.31 -11.21
C LEU A 382 2.24 0.32 -11.62
N LEU A 383 3.14 0.04 -10.68
CA LEU A 383 4.58 0.07 -10.93
C LEU A 383 4.96 -0.90 -12.08
N PRO A 384 4.70 -2.23 -11.97
CA PRO A 384 5.04 -3.16 -13.05
C PRO A 384 4.15 -2.98 -14.29
N MET A 385 2.87 -2.61 -14.15
CA MET A 385 2.01 -2.36 -15.31
C MET A 385 2.57 -1.23 -16.18
N ALA A 386 2.95 -0.11 -15.56
CA ALA A 386 3.51 1.03 -16.27
C ALA A 386 4.89 0.73 -16.87
N ALA A 387 5.79 0.03 -16.13
CA ALA A 387 7.09 -0.37 -16.66
C ALA A 387 6.94 -1.26 -17.91
N LEU A 388 6.00 -2.23 -17.87
CA LEU A 388 5.71 -3.08 -19.02
C LEU A 388 5.05 -2.33 -20.17
N ARG A 389 4.24 -1.31 -19.88
CA ARG A 389 3.67 -0.41 -20.90
C ARG A 389 4.77 0.34 -21.66
N PHE A 390 5.80 0.80 -20.95
CA PHE A 390 6.99 1.39 -21.59
C PHE A 390 7.75 0.34 -22.42
N ALA A 391 8.03 -0.85 -21.84
CA ALA A 391 8.70 -1.91 -22.55
C ALA A 391 7.97 -2.33 -23.84
N SER A 392 6.63 -2.32 -23.84
CA SER A 392 5.84 -2.65 -25.02
C SER A 392 5.92 -1.58 -26.14
N ALA A 393 6.30 -0.34 -25.82
CA ALA A 393 6.50 0.72 -26.81
C ALA A 393 7.86 0.62 -27.53
N ILE A 394 8.80 -0.16 -27.00
CA ILE A 394 10.10 -0.40 -27.64
C ILE A 394 9.94 -1.38 -28.79
N ARG A 395 10.25 -0.92 -29.99
CA ARG A 395 10.06 -1.68 -31.24
C ARG A 395 11.26 -2.54 -31.66
N THR A 396 12.42 -2.35 -31.02
CA THR A 396 13.65 -3.08 -31.40
C THR A 396 13.70 -4.44 -30.72
N ASP A 397 13.99 -5.48 -31.50
CA ASP A 397 13.99 -6.88 -31.07
C ASP A 397 15.03 -7.17 -29.96
N ARG A 398 16.10 -6.36 -29.86
CA ARG A 398 17.13 -6.53 -28.82
C ARG A 398 16.90 -5.67 -27.58
N ALA A 399 16.40 -4.44 -27.73
CA ALA A 399 16.28 -3.52 -26.59
C ALA A 399 15.13 -3.90 -25.65
N ARG A 400 14.01 -4.42 -26.17
CA ARG A 400 12.88 -4.86 -25.33
C ARG A 400 13.24 -6.01 -24.40
N PRO A 401 13.80 -7.15 -24.89
CA PRO A 401 14.26 -8.24 -23.99
C PRO A 401 15.34 -7.77 -23.01
N ALA A 402 16.27 -6.92 -23.43
CA ALA A 402 17.30 -6.38 -22.55
C ALA A 402 16.70 -5.54 -21.41
N LEU A 403 15.73 -4.68 -21.70
CA LEU A 403 15.01 -3.94 -20.67
C LEU A 403 14.24 -4.86 -19.72
N LEU A 404 13.55 -5.89 -20.24
CA LEU A 404 12.84 -6.86 -19.39
C LEU A 404 13.80 -7.63 -18.49
N ALA A 405 14.98 -8.01 -19.00
CA ALA A 405 16.03 -8.63 -18.19
C ALA A 405 16.55 -7.69 -17.10
N LEU A 406 16.71 -6.40 -17.39
CA LEU A 406 17.06 -5.38 -16.39
C LEU A 406 15.96 -5.20 -15.34
N LEU A 407 14.68 -5.21 -15.73
CA LEU A 407 13.53 -5.13 -14.81
C LEU A 407 13.40 -6.37 -13.91
N ILE A 408 13.97 -7.50 -14.30
CA ILE A 408 14.09 -8.70 -13.46
C ILE A 408 15.33 -8.60 -12.56
N ALA A 409 16.49 -8.34 -13.16
CA ALA A 409 17.77 -8.40 -12.46
C ALA A 409 17.92 -7.28 -11.41
N SER A 410 17.52 -6.06 -11.74
CA SER A 410 17.75 -4.91 -10.86
C SER A 410 17.04 -5.01 -9.50
N PRO A 411 15.72 -5.37 -9.38
CA PRO A 411 15.11 -5.57 -8.08
C PRO A 411 15.69 -6.76 -7.31
N MET A 412 16.09 -7.83 -8.01
CA MET A 412 16.74 -8.99 -7.38
C MET A 412 18.13 -8.65 -6.83
N ILE A 413 18.93 -7.89 -7.57
CA ILE A 413 20.23 -7.40 -7.11
C ILE A 413 20.03 -6.51 -5.89
N PHE A 414 19.10 -5.58 -5.95
CA PHE A 414 18.79 -4.71 -4.82
C PHE A 414 18.37 -5.49 -3.58
N GLN A 415 17.53 -6.52 -3.73
CA GLN A 415 17.09 -7.38 -2.62
C GLN A 415 18.22 -8.24 -2.05
N ALA A 416 19.15 -8.69 -2.89
CA ALA A 416 20.26 -9.58 -2.47
C ALA A 416 21.39 -8.82 -1.76
N PHE A 417 21.65 -7.58 -2.15
CA PHE A 417 22.80 -6.80 -1.66
C PHE A 417 22.37 -5.56 -0.86
N GLY A 418 21.08 -5.24 -0.84
CA GLY A 418 20.53 -4.23 0.03
C GLY A 418 20.49 -4.72 1.49
N GLU A 419 20.80 -3.84 2.44
CA GLU A 419 20.58 -4.16 3.84
C GLU A 419 19.08 -4.16 4.15
N PRO A 420 18.57 -5.12 4.94
CA PRO A 420 17.19 -5.07 5.40
C PRO A 420 16.98 -3.78 6.21
N PRO A 421 15.76 -3.19 6.18
CA PRO A 421 15.43 -2.09 7.07
C PRO A 421 15.63 -2.56 8.51
N GLY A 422 16.50 -1.85 9.23
CA GLY A 422 16.83 -2.12 10.63
C GLY A 422 15.68 -1.82 11.57
#